data_e2cf7df69b5069ee320288b448769c2e
#
_entry.id   e2cf7df69b5069ee320288b448769c2e
#
_cell.length_a   1.000
_cell.length_b   1.000
_cell.length_c   1.000
_cell.angle_alpha   90.00
_cell.angle_beta   90.00
_cell.angle_gamma   90.00
#
_symmetry.space_group_name_H-M   'P 1'
#
loop_
_entity.id
_entity.type
_entity.pdbx_description
1 polymer ?
#
loop_
_entity_poly.entity_id
_entity_poly.type
_entity_poly.pdbx_seq_one_letter_code
_entity_poly.pdbx_strand_id
1 'polypeptide(L)'
;MKLAKTPLLFTLAAIAAWAQVNIGEQKPEASLPFTMTTVANFELPWRLAFLPDGRMLITEKVGPVWLVSQTGEKILVGNTPPVYWQGQSGMLGIFVSPHYATDRSIYLTYAEPGDYGGGLALARARLNVTAASARLGDLTVLWRQLPRGKGGQEGAAVAFSPDGQYLFLTVGDRQRMTPAQDPNQPEGKILRLTLDGK
;
A
#
# COMPACT_ATOMS: atom_id res chain seq x y z
N MET A 1 6.46 8.89 -76.30
CA MET A 1 7.02 9.67 -75.17
C MET A 1 6.68 8.91 -73.87
N LYS A 2 7.63 8.14 -73.32
CA LYS A 2 7.41 7.31 -72.12
C LYS A 2 7.87 8.09 -70.90
N LEU A 3 6.96 8.44 -69.98
CA LEU A 3 7.29 9.02 -68.72
C LEU A 3 7.86 7.94 -67.76
N ALA A 4 9.09 8.16 -67.35
CA ALA A 4 9.71 7.36 -66.29
C ALA A 4 9.14 7.76 -64.93
N LYS A 5 8.59 6.78 -64.17
CA LYS A 5 8.19 6.95 -62.78
C LYS A 5 9.37 6.70 -61.88
N THR A 6 9.87 7.74 -61.26
CA THR A 6 10.90 7.64 -60.21
C THR A 6 10.25 7.23 -58.87
N PRO A 7 10.68 6.14 -58.23
CA PRO A 7 10.15 5.82 -56.89
C PRO A 7 10.76 6.75 -55.84
N LEU A 8 9.91 7.38 -55.05
CA LEU A 8 10.27 8.19 -53.90
C LEU A 8 10.57 7.22 -52.73
N LEU A 9 11.85 7.06 -52.39
CA LEU A 9 12.28 6.30 -51.20
C LEU A 9 12.03 7.19 -49.98
N PHE A 10 11.03 6.81 -49.15
CA PHE A 10 10.87 7.33 -47.78
C PHE A 10 11.84 6.57 -46.87
N THR A 11 12.95 7.22 -46.48
CA THR A 11 13.78 6.75 -45.38
C THR A 11 13.10 7.13 -44.07
N LEU A 12 12.51 6.15 -43.39
CA LEU A 12 12.12 6.28 -41.98
C LEU A 12 13.39 6.38 -41.13
N ALA A 13 13.72 7.57 -40.65
CA ALA A 13 14.71 7.73 -39.62
C ALA A 13 14.05 7.25 -38.28
N ALA A 14 14.47 6.07 -37.80
CA ALA A 14 14.13 5.62 -36.46
C ALA A 14 14.83 6.54 -35.46
N ILE A 15 14.10 7.44 -34.85
CA ILE A 15 14.57 8.20 -33.67
C ILE A 15 14.64 7.20 -32.51
N ALA A 16 15.83 6.74 -32.17
CA ALA A 16 16.05 6.01 -30.93
C ALA A 16 15.75 6.97 -29.77
N ALA A 17 14.59 6.76 -29.12
CA ALA A 17 14.29 7.44 -27.87
C ALA A 17 15.27 6.88 -26.80
N TRP A 18 16.29 7.64 -26.50
CA TRP A 18 17.17 7.37 -25.37
C TRP A 18 16.32 7.55 -24.11
N ALA A 19 16.03 6.46 -23.40
CA ALA A 19 15.46 6.54 -22.08
C ALA A 19 16.41 7.37 -21.20
N GLN A 20 15.98 8.53 -20.77
CA GLN A 20 16.80 9.43 -19.97
C GLN A 20 16.92 8.80 -18.57
N VAL A 21 18.07 8.22 -18.28
CA VAL A 21 18.40 7.70 -16.95
C VAL A 21 18.80 8.90 -16.10
N ASN A 22 18.02 9.19 -15.05
CA ASN A 22 18.21 10.37 -14.20
C ASN A 22 19.52 10.39 -13.38
N ILE A 23 20.32 9.35 -13.44
CA ILE A 23 21.61 9.25 -12.74
C ILE A 23 22.81 9.73 -13.57
N GLY A 24 22.60 10.16 -14.83
CA GLY A 24 23.67 10.59 -15.73
C GLY A 24 24.73 9.51 -15.93
N GLU A 25 25.99 9.93 -16.07
CA GLU A 25 27.14 9.03 -16.25
C GLU A 25 27.76 8.55 -14.92
N GLN A 26 27.08 8.71 -13.80
CA GLN A 26 27.61 8.28 -12.51
C GLN A 26 27.70 6.74 -12.48
N LYS A 27 28.90 6.24 -12.24
CA LYS A 27 29.13 4.83 -12.01
C LYS A 27 28.62 4.47 -10.61
N PRO A 28 27.92 3.32 -10.45
CA PRO A 28 27.59 2.81 -9.14
C PRO A 28 28.84 2.69 -8.27
N GLU A 29 28.75 3.08 -7.01
CA GLU A 29 29.83 2.84 -6.06
C GLU A 29 30.11 1.34 -5.93
N ALA A 30 31.37 0.96 -5.84
CA ALA A 30 31.79 -0.44 -5.72
C ALA A 30 31.36 -1.08 -4.38
N SER A 31 31.06 -0.25 -3.38
CA SER A 31 30.58 -0.68 -2.07
C SER A 31 29.50 0.27 -1.58
N LEU A 32 28.51 -0.27 -0.84
CA LEU A 32 27.51 0.57 -0.19
C LEU A 32 28.14 1.33 1.00
N PRO A 33 27.76 2.59 1.25
CA PRO A 33 28.25 3.38 2.38
C PRO A 33 27.67 2.90 3.73
N PHE A 34 26.99 1.75 3.75
CA PHE A 34 26.37 1.15 4.91
C PHE A 34 26.44 -0.38 4.83
N THR A 35 26.30 -1.04 5.99
CA THR A 35 26.16 -2.49 6.07
C THR A 35 24.68 -2.86 6.15
N MET A 36 24.23 -3.82 5.33
CA MET A 36 22.89 -4.39 5.41
C MET A 36 22.92 -5.71 6.17
N THR A 37 21.99 -5.87 7.11
CA THR A 37 21.76 -7.11 7.81
C THR A 37 20.32 -7.53 7.64
N THR A 38 20.09 -8.77 7.19
CA THR A 38 18.74 -9.33 7.06
C THR A 38 18.19 -9.64 8.45
N VAL A 39 17.07 -9.03 8.81
CA VAL A 39 16.36 -9.27 10.06
C VAL A 39 15.41 -10.46 9.94
N ALA A 40 14.58 -10.51 8.90
CA ALA A 40 13.67 -11.63 8.64
C ALA A 40 13.24 -11.65 7.16
N ASN A 41 12.71 -12.79 6.72
CA ASN A 41 12.18 -12.97 5.37
C ASN A 41 10.66 -13.14 5.39
N PHE A 42 9.97 -12.64 4.36
CA PHE A 42 8.52 -12.63 4.23
C PHE A 42 8.10 -12.97 2.81
N GLU A 43 6.85 -13.44 2.67
CA GLU A 43 6.22 -13.63 1.37
C GLU A 43 5.49 -12.35 0.96
N LEU A 44 5.98 -11.67 -0.07
CA LEU A 44 5.42 -10.40 -0.57
C LEU A 44 5.18 -9.35 0.53
N PRO A 45 6.21 -8.97 1.31
CA PRO A 45 6.06 -7.94 2.34
C PRO A 45 5.64 -6.63 1.71
N TRP A 46 4.67 -5.95 2.32
CA TRP A 46 4.10 -4.74 1.73
C TRP A 46 4.34 -3.49 2.56
N ARG A 47 4.02 -3.53 3.84
CA ARG A 47 4.19 -2.39 4.75
C ARG A 47 4.82 -2.81 6.06
N LEU A 48 5.63 -1.91 6.60
CA LEU A 48 6.24 -2.02 7.92
C LEU A 48 5.84 -0.82 8.77
N ALA A 49 5.52 -1.05 10.05
CA ALA A 49 5.28 -0.01 11.05
C ALA A 49 5.97 -0.40 12.36
N PHE A 50 6.72 0.54 12.95
CA PHE A 50 7.35 0.32 14.26
C PHE A 50 6.37 0.58 15.40
N LEU A 51 6.38 -0.31 16.39
CA LEU A 51 5.77 -0.09 17.69
C LEU A 51 6.70 0.73 18.59
N PRO A 52 6.17 1.41 19.62
CA PRO A 52 7.01 2.18 20.55
C PRO A 52 8.08 1.37 21.29
N ASP A 53 7.91 0.06 21.42
CA ASP A 53 8.87 -0.86 22.04
C ASP A 53 9.93 -1.38 21.06
N GLY A 54 9.96 -0.87 19.83
CA GLY A 54 10.91 -1.23 18.79
C GLY A 54 10.54 -2.47 17.97
N ARG A 55 9.53 -3.24 18.35
CA ARG A 55 9.01 -4.32 17.50
C ARG A 55 8.35 -3.75 16.25
N MET A 56 8.21 -4.57 15.24
CA MET A 56 7.65 -4.18 13.94
C MET A 56 6.38 -4.95 13.66
N LEU A 57 5.40 -4.27 13.08
CA LEU A 57 4.27 -4.91 12.41
C LEU A 57 4.55 -4.93 10.92
N ILE A 58 4.44 -6.08 10.28
CA ILE A 58 4.70 -6.25 8.85
C ILE A 58 3.50 -6.93 8.21
N THR A 59 2.98 -6.33 7.14
CA THR A 59 1.93 -6.93 6.32
C THR A 59 2.55 -7.71 5.17
N GLU A 60 2.00 -8.87 4.88
CA GLU A 60 2.22 -9.57 3.63
C GLU A 60 0.99 -9.39 2.72
N LYS A 61 1.22 -9.07 1.47
CA LYS A 61 0.15 -8.76 0.52
C LYS A 61 -0.90 -9.87 0.39
N VAL A 62 -0.49 -11.11 0.61
CA VAL A 62 -1.35 -12.30 0.57
C VAL A 62 -2.33 -12.40 1.74
N GLY A 63 -2.15 -11.60 2.80
CA GLY A 63 -3.11 -11.52 3.93
C GLY A 63 -2.48 -11.47 5.32
N PRO A 64 -1.43 -12.24 5.64
CA PRO A 64 -0.84 -12.26 6.97
C PRO A 64 -0.33 -10.90 7.46
N VAL A 65 -0.42 -10.71 8.76
CA VAL A 65 0.25 -9.63 9.50
C VAL A 65 1.14 -10.29 10.54
N TRP A 66 2.38 -9.82 10.63
CA TRP A 66 3.38 -10.34 11.54
C TRP A 66 3.80 -9.31 12.57
N LEU A 67 3.93 -9.73 13.82
CA LEU A 67 4.66 -8.99 14.84
C LEU A 67 6.09 -9.55 14.89
N VAL A 68 7.07 -8.68 14.70
CA VAL A 68 8.47 -9.09 14.50
C VAL A 68 9.38 -8.38 15.50
N SER A 69 10.27 -9.11 16.14
CA SER A 69 11.28 -8.56 17.03
C SER A 69 12.45 -7.95 16.23
N GLN A 70 13.31 -7.18 16.91
CA GLN A 70 14.55 -6.66 16.32
C GLN A 70 15.54 -7.76 15.93
N THR A 71 15.39 -8.96 16.51
CA THR A 71 16.21 -10.15 16.22
C THR A 71 15.59 -11.06 15.16
N GLY A 72 14.43 -10.69 14.60
CA GLY A 72 13.78 -11.43 13.52
C GLY A 72 12.81 -12.52 13.95
N GLU A 73 12.50 -12.65 15.24
CA GLU A 73 11.47 -13.55 15.71
C GLU A 73 10.10 -13.08 15.24
N LYS A 74 9.31 -13.99 14.67
CA LYS A 74 8.01 -13.69 14.05
C LYS A 74 6.87 -14.33 14.83
N ILE A 75 5.85 -13.55 15.16
CA ILE A 75 4.57 -14.00 15.71
C ILE A 75 3.47 -13.62 14.73
N LEU A 76 2.70 -14.61 14.25
CA LEU A 76 1.54 -14.35 13.41
C LEU A 76 0.48 -13.62 14.23
N VAL A 77 -0.01 -12.50 13.69
CA VAL A 77 -1.11 -11.73 14.31
C VAL A 77 -2.43 -12.39 13.91
N GLY A 78 -3.14 -12.92 14.91
CA GLY A 78 -4.45 -13.55 14.71
C GLY A 78 -5.57 -12.53 14.50
N ASN A 79 -6.72 -13.00 14.01
CA ASN A 79 -7.94 -12.22 13.77
C ASN A 79 -7.77 -11.07 12.76
N THR A 80 -6.87 -11.21 11.80
CA THR A 80 -6.77 -10.27 10.68
C THR A 80 -7.98 -10.42 9.74
N PRO A 81 -8.45 -9.33 9.10
CA PRO A 81 -9.59 -9.42 8.19
C PRO A 81 -9.24 -10.26 6.96
N PRO A 82 -10.23 -10.95 6.35
CA PRO A 82 -10.01 -11.59 5.06
C PRO A 82 -9.72 -10.55 3.98
N VAL A 83 -8.85 -10.90 3.04
CA VAL A 83 -8.45 -10.00 1.96
C VAL A 83 -8.75 -10.59 0.59
N TYR A 84 -9.13 -9.72 -0.33
CA TYR A 84 -9.18 -10.04 -1.75
C TYR A 84 -7.77 -9.86 -2.32
N TRP A 85 -7.06 -10.99 -2.51
CA TRP A 85 -5.72 -10.97 -3.09
C TRP A 85 -5.78 -11.36 -4.56
N GLN A 86 -5.66 -10.37 -5.44
CA GLN A 86 -5.52 -10.56 -6.89
C GLN A 86 -4.84 -9.33 -7.49
N GLY A 87 -3.85 -9.53 -8.35
CA GLY A 87 -3.13 -8.44 -9.01
C GLY A 87 -2.48 -7.50 -8.00
N GLN A 88 -2.90 -6.23 -7.98
CA GLN A 88 -2.38 -5.22 -7.07
C GLN A 88 -3.07 -5.22 -5.70
N SER A 89 -4.23 -5.85 -5.58
CA SER A 89 -5.04 -5.91 -4.35
C SER A 89 -4.46 -6.89 -3.32
N GLY A 90 -4.90 -6.80 -2.07
CA GLY A 90 -4.47 -7.67 -0.96
C GLY A 90 -4.51 -6.97 0.40
N MET A 91 -3.73 -7.47 1.35
CA MET A 91 -3.42 -6.74 2.58
C MET A 91 -2.42 -5.63 2.21
N LEU A 92 -2.75 -4.39 2.53
CA LEU A 92 -1.98 -3.23 2.07
C LEU A 92 -1.24 -2.57 3.24
N GLY A 93 -1.88 -1.63 3.91
CA GLY A 93 -1.22 -0.81 4.91
C GLY A 93 -1.43 -1.28 6.34
N ILE A 94 -0.45 -0.99 7.20
CA ILE A 94 -0.59 -1.05 8.64
C ILE A 94 0.01 0.23 9.24
N PHE A 95 -0.71 0.83 10.19
CA PHE A 95 -0.36 2.14 10.75
C PHE A 95 -0.64 2.13 12.24
N VAL A 96 0.28 2.64 13.02
CA VAL A 96 0.17 2.71 14.48
C VAL A 96 -0.54 4.01 14.85
N SER A 97 -1.55 3.91 15.71
CA SER A 97 -2.27 5.08 16.22
C SER A 97 -1.31 6.11 16.86
N PRO A 98 -1.52 7.42 16.67
CA PRO A 98 -0.78 8.44 17.41
C PRO A 98 -0.99 8.31 18.93
N HIS A 99 -2.08 7.65 19.36
CA HIS A 99 -2.40 7.40 20.76
C HIS A 99 -2.13 5.95 21.20
N TYR A 100 -1.32 5.21 20.45
CA TYR A 100 -1.08 3.78 20.68
C TYR A 100 -0.64 3.46 22.12
N ALA A 101 0.09 4.33 22.77
CA ALA A 101 0.53 4.13 24.17
C ALA A 101 -0.64 3.89 25.13
N THR A 102 -1.80 4.50 24.84
CA THR A 102 -3.02 4.43 25.68
C THR A 102 -4.07 3.50 25.10
N ASP A 103 -4.31 3.55 23.77
CA ASP A 103 -5.43 2.85 23.13
C ASP A 103 -5.04 1.51 22.49
N ARG A 104 -3.73 1.28 22.26
CA ARG A 104 -3.21 0.12 21.56
C ARG A 104 -3.80 -0.07 20.16
N SER A 105 -4.34 0.99 19.57
CA SER A 105 -4.98 0.94 18.28
C SER A 105 -3.97 0.91 17.14
N ILE A 106 -4.30 0.11 16.13
CA ILE A 106 -3.67 0.12 14.81
C ILE A 106 -4.74 0.29 13.74
N TYR A 107 -4.33 0.80 12.60
CA TYR A 107 -5.18 0.94 11.42
C TYR A 107 -4.67 0.03 10.33
N LEU A 108 -5.59 -0.62 9.64
CA LEU A 108 -5.31 -1.50 8.50
C LEU A 108 -6.00 -0.95 7.27
N THR A 109 -5.30 -0.98 6.15
CA THR A 109 -5.91 -0.79 4.83
C THR A 109 -5.73 -2.07 4.03
N TYR A 110 -6.80 -2.52 3.39
CA TYR A 110 -6.79 -3.79 2.65
C TYR A 110 -7.90 -3.79 1.59
N ALA A 111 -7.77 -4.67 0.61
CA ALA A 111 -8.84 -4.94 -0.32
C ALA A 111 -9.85 -5.90 0.33
N GLU A 112 -10.99 -5.37 0.76
CA GLU A 112 -12.08 -6.16 1.36
C GLU A 112 -12.78 -6.96 0.26
N PRO A 113 -12.98 -8.30 0.44
CA PRO A 113 -13.65 -9.12 -0.56
C PRO A 113 -15.09 -8.69 -0.83
N GLY A 114 -15.54 -8.88 -2.07
CA GLY A 114 -16.92 -8.70 -2.51
C GLY A 114 -17.24 -9.63 -3.67
N ASP A 115 -18.49 -9.71 -4.10
CA ASP A 115 -19.00 -10.67 -5.06
C ASP A 115 -18.29 -10.60 -6.43
N TYR A 116 -17.81 -9.42 -6.81
CA TYR A 116 -17.19 -9.18 -8.13
C TYR A 116 -15.75 -8.70 -8.04
N GLY A 117 -15.09 -8.85 -6.89
CA GLY A 117 -13.72 -8.40 -6.63
C GLY A 117 -13.54 -7.78 -5.26
N GLY A 118 -12.55 -6.92 -5.11
CA GLY A 118 -12.25 -6.23 -3.85
C GLY A 118 -12.61 -4.75 -3.87
N GLY A 119 -12.59 -4.13 -2.71
CA GLY A 119 -12.67 -2.68 -2.55
C GLY A 119 -11.79 -2.24 -1.38
N LEU A 120 -11.16 -1.06 -1.50
CA LEU A 120 -10.37 -0.53 -0.40
C LEU A 120 -11.24 -0.39 0.85
N ALA A 121 -10.77 -0.94 1.96
CA ALA A 121 -11.31 -0.74 3.28
C ALA A 121 -10.26 -0.18 4.21
N LEU A 122 -10.68 0.70 5.11
CA LEU A 122 -9.93 1.17 6.27
C LEU A 122 -10.57 0.58 7.52
N ALA A 123 -9.81 -0.15 8.31
CA ALA A 123 -10.26 -0.67 9.60
C ALA A 123 -9.36 -0.18 10.73
N ARG A 124 -9.92 -0.09 11.92
CA ARG A 124 -9.21 0.09 13.19
C ARG A 124 -9.36 -1.18 14.02
N ALA A 125 -8.30 -1.58 14.71
CA ALA A 125 -8.33 -2.69 15.63
C ALA A 125 -7.42 -2.41 16.84
N ARG A 126 -7.66 -3.09 17.94
CA ARG A 126 -6.76 -3.09 19.09
C ARG A 126 -5.76 -4.23 18.96
N LEU A 127 -4.48 -3.94 19.11
CA LEU A 127 -3.43 -4.96 19.11
C LEU A 127 -3.23 -5.49 20.53
N ASN A 128 -3.59 -6.74 20.76
CA ASN A 128 -3.38 -7.46 22.00
C ASN A 128 -2.16 -8.37 21.85
N VAL A 129 -1.17 -8.17 22.68
CA VAL A 129 0.10 -8.92 22.64
C VAL A 129 0.41 -9.53 24.00
N THR A 130 0.81 -10.79 23.98
CA THR A 130 1.40 -11.52 25.11
C THR A 130 2.84 -11.94 24.76
N ALA A 131 3.52 -12.63 25.65
CA ALA A 131 4.85 -13.17 25.37
C ALA A 131 4.88 -14.15 24.18
N ALA A 132 3.80 -14.88 23.94
CA ALA A 132 3.74 -15.96 22.94
C ALA A 132 2.69 -15.74 21.83
N SER A 133 1.93 -14.66 21.86
CA SER A 133 0.85 -14.46 20.90
C SER A 133 0.59 -12.98 20.61
N ALA A 134 0.08 -12.72 19.42
CA ALA A 134 -0.44 -11.42 19.02
C ALA A 134 -1.78 -11.60 18.30
N ARG A 135 -2.76 -10.75 18.55
CA ARG A 135 -4.06 -10.81 17.87
C ARG A 135 -4.74 -9.46 17.85
N LEU A 136 -5.60 -9.28 16.85
CA LEU A 136 -6.47 -8.12 16.76
C LEU A 136 -7.76 -8.36 17.57
N GLY A 137 -8.13 -7.37 18.37
CA GLY A 137 -9.42 -7.26 19.02
C GLY A 137 -10.18 -6.03 18.52
N ASP A 138 -11.48 -5.99 18.74
CA ASP A 138 -12.35 -4.85 18.47
C ASP A 138 -12.22 -4.30 17.03
N LEU A 139 -11.98 -5.20 16.05
CA LEU A 139 -11.80 -4.82 14.66
C LEU A 139 -13.10 -4.19 14.12
N THR A 140 -12.99 -2.93 13.70
CA THR A 140 -14.10 -2.15 13.15
C THR A 140 -13.69 -1.54 11.82
N VAL A 141 -14.48 -1.76 10.77
CA VAL A 141 -14.28 -1.12 9.48
C VAL A 141 -14.85 0.28 9.53
N LEU A 142 -13.98 1.27 9.37
CA LEU A 142 -14.29 2.69 9.47
C LEU A 142 -14.79 3.27 8.15
N TRP A 143 -14.22 2.79 7.05
CA TRP A 143 -14.56 3.30 5.72
C TRP A 143 -14.40 2.21 4.66
N ARG A 144 -15.22 2.27 3.60
CA ARG A 144 -15.22 1.35 2.46
C ARG A 144 -15.37 2.10 1.15
N GLN A 145 -14.57 1.73 0.19
CA GLN A 145 -14.78 2.15 -1.19
C GLN A 145 -15.86 1.27 -1.85
N LEU A 146 -16.90 1.90 -2.33
CA LEU A 146 -18.01 1.25 -3.02
C LEU A 146 -18.20 1.86 -4.42
N PRO A 147 -18.69 1.08 -5.41
CA PRO A 147 -18.88 -0.37 -5.35
C PRO A 147 -17.55 -1.13 -5.37
N ARG A 148 -17.51 -2.32 -4.73
CA ARG A 148 -16.41 -3.25 -4.88
C ARG A 148 -16.33 -3.77 -6.31
N GLY A 149 -15.17 -4.23 -6.75
CA GLY A 149 -14.98 -4.75 -8.09
C GLY A 149 -13.54 -5.05 -8.42
N LYS A 150 -13.29 -5.43 -9.65
CA LYS A 150 -11.95 -5.61 -10.19
C LYS A 150 -11.22 -4.27 -10.33
N GLY A 151 -9.93 -4.31 -10.47
CA GLY A 151 -9.04 -3.16 -10.61
C GLY A 151 -8.01 -3.15 -9.50
N GLY A 152 -6.91 -2.48 -9.76
CA GLY A 152 -5.84 -2.23 -8.78
C GLY A 152 -5.82 -0.77 -8.34
N GLN A 153 -4.62 -0.26 -8.00
CA GLN A 153 -4.40 1.15 -7.65
C GLN A 153 -5.32 1.61 -6.53
N GLU A 154 -5.33 0.86 -5.42
CA GLU A 154 -6.16 1.19 -4.24
C GLU A 154 -5.72 2.49 -3.53
N GLY A 155 -4.45 2.89 -3.66
CA GLY A 155 -3.84 3.95 -2.86
C GLY A 155 -3.43 3.42 -1.49
N ALA A 156 -4.33 3.51 -0.50
CA ALA A 156 -4.24 2.81 0.78
C ALA A 156 -3.20 3.34 1.79
N ALA A 157 -2.54 4.47 1.54
CA ALA A 157 -1.67 5.08 2.53
C ALA A 157 -2.48 5.90 3.55
N VAL A 158 -2.07 5.85 4.82
CA VAL A 158 -2.62 6.66 5.89
C VAL A 158 -1.52 7.52 6.50
N ALA A 159 -1.85 8.78 6.77
CA ALA A 159 -1.07 9.69 7.59
C ALA A 159 -1.97 10.26 8.69
N PHE A 160 -1.40 10.58 9.84
CA PHE A 160 -2.12 11.22 10.94
C PHE A 160 -1.77 12.72 10.99
N SER A 161 -2.74 13.53 11.42
CA SER A 161 -2.46 14.93 11.71
C SER A 161 -1.51 15.07 12.91
N PRO A 162 -0.70 16.13 12.98
CA PRO A 162 0.25 16.34 14.08
C PRO A 162 -0.41 16.39 15.46
N ASP A 163 -1.66 16.86 15.53
CA ASP A 163 -2.47 16.91 16.77
C ASP A 163 -3.13 15.56 17.13
N GLY A 164 -2.98 14.55 16.26
CA GLY A 164 -3.54 13.23 16.45
C GLY A 164 -5.07 13.14 16.36
N GLN A 165 -5.76 14.17 15.85
CA GLN A 165 -7.23 14.17 15.79
C GLN A 165 -7.78 13.59 14.48
N TYR A 166 -7.00 13.65 13.41
CA TYR A 166 -7.42 13.24 12.07
C TYR A 166 -6.47 12.22 11.47
N LEU A 167 -7.01 11.45 10.56
CA LEU A 167 -6.24 10.64 9.61
C LEU A 167 -6.57 11.07 8.17
N PHE A 168 -5.60 10.91 7.29
CA PHE A 168 -5.72 11.15 5.86
C PHE A 168 -5.52 9.84 5.14
N LEU A 169 -6.54 9.38 4.41
CA LEU A 169 -6.51 8.15 3.63
C LEU A 169 -6.38 8.48 2.15
N THR A 170 -5.35 7.96 1.49
CA THR A 170 -5.26 8.05 0.02
C THR A 170 -6.14 6.98 -0.62
N VAL A 171 -6.97 7.38 -1.57
CA VAL A 171 -7.82 6.50 -2.35
C VAL A 171 -7.39 6.57 -3.82
N GLY A 172 -6.96 5.46 -4.36
CA GLY A 172 -6.56 5.36 -5.76
C GLY A 172 -7.75 5.37 -6.72
N ASP A 173 -7.46 5.50 -8.00
CA ASP A 173 -8.49 5.59 -9.05
C ASP A 173 -9.10 4.23 -9.45
N ARG A 174 -8.58 3.13 -8.92
CA ARG A 174 -9.03 1.76 -9.19
C ARG A 174 -8.95 1.38 -10.67
N GLN A 175 -8.07 2.05 -11.43
CA GLN A 175 -7.96 1.92 -12.90
C GLN A 175 -9.28 2.23 -13.63
N ARG A 176 -10.15 3.04 -13.03
CA ARG A 176 -11.44 3.44 -13.59
C ARG A 176 -11.39 4.79 -14.30
N MET A 177 -10.27 5.52 -14.19
CA MET A 177 -9.97 6.79 -14.87
C MET A 177 -10.96 7.92 -14.57
N THR A 178 -12.16 7.84 -15.13
CA THR A 178 -13.18 8.91 -15.11
C THR A 178 -13.60 9.33 -13.69
N PRO A 179 -13.89 8.43 -12.73
CA PRO A 179 -14.30 8.83 -11.38
C PRO A 179 -13.28 9.70 -10.65
N ALA A 180 -12.00 9.61 -10.98
CA ALA A 180 -10.97 10.43 -10.36
C ALA A 180 -11.14 11.93 -10.63
N GLN A 181 -11.81 12.30 -11.70
CA GLN A 181 -12.12 13.68 -12.09
C GLN A 181 -13.45 14.19 -11.49
N ASP A 182 -14.29 13.31 -10.95
CA ASP A 182 -15.54 13.67 -10.31
C ASP A 182 -15.30 14.03 -8.82
N PRO A 183 -15.59 15.25 -8.36
CA PRO A 183 -15.41 15.66 -6.97
C PRO A 183 -16.31 14.90 -5.98
N ASN A 184 -17.39 14.26 -6.45
CA ASN A 184 -18.34 13.52 -5.63
C ASN A 184 -17.95 12.02 -5.48
N GLN A 185 -16.89 11.58 -6.15
CA GLN A 185 -16.38 10.21 -6.06
C GLN A 185 -15.11 10.16 -5.20
N PRO A 186 -14.90 9.07 -4.42
CA PRO A 186 -13.72 8.95 -3.57
C PRO A 186 -12.45 8.61 -4.35
N GLU A 187 -12.56 8.09 -5.57
CA GLU A 187 -11.43 7.69 -6.40
C GLU A 187 -10.52 8.88 -6.72
N GLY A 188 -9.20 8.66 -6.60
CA GLY A 188 -8.19 9.68 -6.87
C GLY A 188 -8.17 10.84 -5.85
N LYS A 189 -8.66 10.63 -4.64
CA LYS A 189 -8.76 11.64 -3.57
C LYS A 189 -7.95 11.28 -2.35
N ILE A 190 -7.76 12.27 -1.49
CA ILE A 190 -7.30 12.08 -0.11
C ILE A 190 -8.47 12.42 0.79
N LEU A 191 -8.93 11.45 1.56
CA LEU A 191 -10.02 11.63 2.53
C LEU A 191 -9.44 12.07 3.87
N ARG A 192 -10.00 13.11 4.47
CA ARG A 192 -9.75 13.47 5.86
C ARG A 192 -10.86 12.89 6.72
N LEU A 193 -10.51 12.07 7.67
CA LEU A 193 -11.44 11.42 8.60
C LEU A 193 -10.97 11.67 10.05
N THR A 194 -11.90 11.65 10.99
CA THR A 194 -11.54 11.50 12.41
C THR A 194 -10.94 10.11 12.63
N LEU A 195 -10.31 9.88 13.78
CA LEU A 195 -9.77 8.56 14.14
C LEU A 195 -10.86 7.47 14.23
N ASP A 196 -12.13 7.86 14.30
CA ASP A 196 -13.30 6.96 14.28
C ASP A 196 -13.96 6.84 12.89
N GLY A 197 -13.37 7.41 11.86
CA GLY A 197 -13.83 7.27 10.47
C GLY A 197 -14.97 8.23 10.06
N LYS A 198 -15.16 9.33 10.76
CA LYS A 198 -16.18 10.35 10.43
C LYS A 198 -15.57 11.51 9.67
#